data_fa6144a72af5c50512f1d585eff1a918
#
_entry.id   fa6144a72af5c50512f1d585eff1a918
#
_cell.length_a   1.000
_cell.length_b   1.000
_cell.length_c   1.000
_cell.angle_alpha   90.00
_cell.angle_beta   90.00
_cell.angle_gamma   90.00
#
_symmetry.space_group_name_H-M   'P 1'
#
loop_
_entity.id
_entity.type
_entity.pdbx_description
1 polymer ?
#
loop_
_entity_poly.entity_id
_entity_poly.type
_entity_poly.pdbx_seq_one_letter_code
_entity_poly.pdbx_strand_id
1 'polypeptide(L)'
;MRSVLKEAGVGKQGHSRSATDSTRALLHVAVLQEQHGFSFDEAIKTTAAAELTSPCTLRTAADEFASAGAVSEPDTSQRGRGNSLHPLNSSNTEDYGPSLEAEQLMHELIHKQKTEGKSMTSVIIAAELRERLGVQICSRTVCRWLNSLGYRWRHKRYVGGMKPQAKNIRIRQFILEYAAALAEEEAGTAVIVYMDESYIHAHHASKKGWFHLNDRDVIGDDNGTRLIILHAMTDNGLLTVPDAISTNWLNEPALTAELVFEEVLEDGQDDSDYHNTMTGPKFVAWLRNRLLPTFAAMYPGKKMYLVLDNASYHTPRDESWVSNSKAQNKHELAHLLIDLGVSQLTTTGSNPRIIPAHLYEAKVSEGGPSKDDLLAAVQKWLDEHPDHNRTVVEQLMIDAGHSLIYTPPYCPEVQPIELLWAKVKRYVTARSTHNRSLTAAREQTEQGFEQITKMFCNSIVKHCHDWIDQFLLTDAAEDLQQCGTLAGVIKFLPLLKAASTPTTTAPPMQICPPLSPPAAAVALPSRTLRQRH
;
A
#
# COMPACT_ATOMS: atom_id res chain seq x y z
N MET A 1 31.44 -36.54 -2.53
CA MET A 1 30.19 -35.89 -2.83
C MET A 1 30.21 -34.38 -2.49
N ARG A 2 30.57 -33.97 -1.25
CA ARG A 2 30.60 -32.56 -0.80
C ARG A 2 31.54 -31.62 -1.59
N SER A 3 32.67 -32.09 -2.07
CA SER A 3 33.65 -31.30 -2.84
C SER A 3 33.20 -31.01 -4.27
N VAL A 4 32.51 -31.95 -4.88
CA VAL A 4 32.05 -31.86 -6.28
C VAL A 4 30.78 -30.96 -6.41
N LEU A 5 29.95 -30.94 -5.38
CA LEU A 5 28.68 -30.15 -5.39
C LEU A 5 28.89 -28.65 -5.05
N LYS A 6 30.04 -28.26 -4.52
CA LYS A 6 30.36 -26.86 -4.17
C LYS A 6 30.74 -25.98 -5.39
N GLU A 7 31.12 -26.60 -6.51
CA GLU A 7 31.58 -25.88 -7.70
C GLU A 7 30.45 -25.51 -8.70
N ALA A 8 29.23 -26.06 -8.51
CA ALA A 8 28.09 -25.75 -9.37
C ALA A 8 27.34 -24.51 -8.89
N GLY A 9 27.53 -23.39 -9.53
CA GLY A 9 26.94 -22.08 -9.23
C GLY A 9 25.41 -22.01 -9.34
N VAL A 10 24.80 -21.15 -8.53
CA VAL A 10 23.34 -21.02 -8.29
C VAL A 10 22.68 -20.05 -9.26
N GLY A 11 21.59 -20.45 -9.91
CA GLY A 11 20.67 -19.59 -10.67
C GLY A 11 19.21 -20.05 -10.55
N LYS A 12 18.25 -19.10 -10.38
CA LYS A 12 16.82 -19.34 -10.09
C LYS A 12 15.94 -19.36 -11.35
N GLN A 13 15.00 -20.27 -11.45
CA GLN A 13 13.54 -20.17 -11.75
C GLN A 13 12.97 -21.24 -12.70
N GLY A 14 11.69 -21.69 -12.36
CA GLY A 14 10.75 -22.35 -13.25
C GLY A 14 10.33 -23.78 -12.87
N HIS A 15 9.09 -24.15 -13.02
CA HIS A 15 8.39 -25.38 -12.57
C HIS A 15 8.92 -26.76 -13.05
N SER A 16 10.10 -26.84 -13.58
CA SER A 16 10.90 -28.09 -13.64
C SER A 16 12.15 -27.85 -12.80
N ARG A 17 12.45 -28.74 -11.85
CA ARG A 17 13.71 -28.65 -11.14
C ARG A 17 14.84 -28.68 -12.13
N SER A 18 15.68 -27.66 -12.13
CA SER A 18 16.92 -27.66 -12.89
C SER A 18 17.87 -28.73 -12.31
N ALA A 19 18.85 -29.15 -13.08
CA ALA A 19 19.93 -30.00 -12.59
C ALA A 19 20.58 -29.40 -11.32
N THR A 20 20.70 -28.07 -11.28
CA THR A 20 21.22 -27.32 -10.13
C THR A 20 20.36 -27.48 -8.87
N ASP A 21 19.02 -27.40 -8.99
CA ASP A 21 18.12 -27.58 -7.85
C ASP A 21 18.13 -29.03 -7.35
N SER A 22 18.21 -30.00 -8.26
CA SER A 22 18.32 -31.42 -7.92
C SER A 22 19.65 -31.71 -7.23
N THR A 23 20.75 -31.16 -7.70
CA THR A 23 22.08 -31.27 -7.09
C THR A 23 22.13 -30.67 -5.70
N ARG A 24 21.47 -29.52 -5.50
CA ARG A 24 21.33 -28.87 -4.19
C ARG A 24 20.55 -29.71 -3.19
N ALA A 25 19.44 -30.31 -3.64
CA ALA A 25 18.65 -31.19 -2.80
C ALA A 25 19.42 -32.48 -2.44
N LEU A 26 20.20 -33.03 -3.35
CA LEU A 26 21.07 -34.17 -3.04
C LEU A 26 22.18 -33.83 -2.04
N LEU A 27 22.69 -32.60 -2.06
CA LEU A 27 23.60 -32.11 -1.01
C LEU A 27 22.93 -32.11 0.35
N HIS A 28 21.66 -31.68 0.45
CA HIS A 28 20.89 -31.72 1.69
C HIS A 28 20.70 -33.17 2.18
N VAL A 29 20.38 -34.11 1.28
CA VAL A 29 20.32 -35.55 1.62
C VAL A 29 21.63 -36.03 2.19
N ALA A 30 22.75 -35.69 1.58
CA ALA A 30 24.07 -36.09 2.06
C ALA A 30 24.39 -35.51 3.45
N VAL A 31 24.01 -34.25 3.72
CA VAL A 31 24.16 -33.60 5.03
C VAL A 31 23.34 -34.32 6.10
N LEU A 32 22.09 -34.71 5.82
CA LEU A 32 21.24 -35.43 6.75
C LEU A 32 21.81 -36.79 7.09
N GLN A 33 22.42 -37.50 6.12
CA GLN A 33 23.08 -38.78 6.36
C GLN A 33 24.36 -38.64 7.18
N GLU A 34 25.25 -37.72 6.81
CA GLU A 34 26.57 -37.58 7.41
C GLU A 34 26.56 -36.91 8.78
N GLN A 35 25.70 -35.90 8.99
CA GLN A 35 25.68 -35.10 10.21
C GLN A 35 24.60 -35.51 11.22
N HIS A 36 23.50 -36.04 10.73
CA HIS A 36 22.34 -36.37 11.56
C HIS A 36 22.00 -37.84 11.61
N GLY A 37 22.78 -38.72 10.94
CA GLY A 37 22.63 -40.17 11.01
C GLY A 37 21.36 -40.73 10.38
N PHE A 38 20.68 -39.95 9.52
CA PHE A 38 19.48 -40.42 8.82
C PHE A 38 19.82 -41.56 7.86
N SER A 39 18.97 -42.58 7.77
CA SER A 39 19.03 -43.51 6.64
C SER A 39 18.80 -42.79 5.32
N PHE A 40 19.25 -43.33 4.19
CA PHE A 40 19.08 -42.74 2.87
C PHE A 40 17.60 -42.44 2.57
N ASP A 41 16.71 -43.39 2.91
CA ASP A 41 15.28 -43.23 2.69
C ASP A 41 14.62 -42.14 3.54
N GLU A 42 15.03 -41.97 4.78
CA GLU A 42 14.57 -40.89 5.68
C GLU A 42 15.09 -39.55 5.21
N ALA A 43 16.36 -39.46 4.83
CA ALA A 43 16.98 -38.25 4.29
C ALA A 43 16.27 -37.80 2.99
N ILE A 44 15.97 -38.72 2.09
CA ILE A 44 15.20 -38.46 0.86
C ILE A 44 13.79 -37.93 1.18
N LYS A 45 13.06 -38.57 2.11
CA LYS A 45 11.72 -38.14 2.48
C LYS A 45 11.74 -36.75 3.13
N THR A 46 12.66 -36.51 4.04
CA THR A 46 12.82 -35.24 4.76
C THR A 46 13.17 -34.11 3.79
N THR A 47 14.14 -34.35 2.90
CA THR A 47 14.52 -33.38 1.87
C THR A 47 13.38 -33.14 0.87
N ALA A 48 12.67 -34.18 0.45
CA ALA A 48 11.54 -34.05 -0.46
C ALA A 48 10.42 -33.17 0.13
N ALA A 49 10.12 -33.33 1.42
CA ALA A 49 9.14 -32.52 2.12
C ALA A 49 9.59 -31.05 2.25
N ALA A 50 10.85 -30.81 2.62
CA ALA A 50 11.44 -29.47 2.75
C ALA A 50 11.47 -28.71 1.41
N GLU A 51 11.75 -29.42 0.33
CA GLU A 51 11.93 -28.86 -1.01
C GLU A 51 10.65 -28.94 -1.87
N LEU A 52 9.51 -29.33 -1.29
CA LEU A 52 8.21 -29.47 -1.95
C LEU A 52 8.27 -30.32 -3.24
N THR A 53 9.00 -31.44 -3.21
CA THR A 53 9.16 -32.36 -4.34
C THR A 53 8.73 -33.79 -3.98
N SER A 54 8.68 -34.71 -4.96
CA SER A 54 8.38 -36.10 -4.65
C SER A 54 9.66 -36.87 -4.23
N PRO A 55 9.58 -37.79 -3.26
CA PRO A 55 10.69 -38.67 -2.93
C PRO A 55 11.22 -39.48 -4.12
N CYS A 56 10.34 -39.83 -5.05
CA CYS A 56 10.71 -40.55 -6.29
C CYS A 56 11.60 -39.70 -7.20
N THR A 57 11.28 -38.42 -7.37
CA THR A 57 12.10 -37.48 -8.16
C THR A 57 13.52 -37.34 -7.61
N LEU A 58 13.67 -37.27 -6.27
CA LEU A 58 14.98 -37.19 -5.64
C LEU A 58 15.78 -38.51 -5.72
N ARG A 59 15.09 -39.66 -5.64
CA ARG A 59 15.76 -40.96 -5.84
C ARG A 59 16.30 -41.07 -7.27
N THR A 60 15.49 -40.76 -8.27
CA THR A 60 15.93 -40.78 -9.67
C THR A 60 17.14 -39.88 -9.88
N ALA A 61 17.12 -38.67 -9.33
CA ALA A 61 18.28 -37.75 -9.39
C ALA A 61 19.51 -38.30 -8.66
N ALA A 62 19.32 -38.99 -7.52
CA ALA A 62 20.40 -39.62 -6.79
C ALA A 62 21.02 -40.81 -7.56
N ASP A 63 20.19 -41.64 -8.17
CA ASP A 63 20.64 -42.78 -9.00
C ASP A 63 21.38 -42.29 -10.25
N GLU A 64 20.90 -41.23 -10.87
CA GLU A 64 21.54 -40.58 -12.00
C GLU A 64 22.91 -39.99 -11.59
N PHE A 65 22.97 -39.26 -10.48
CA PHE A 65 24.20 -38.71 -9.96
C PHE A 65 25.20 -39.81 -9.60
N ALA A 66 24.74 -40.92 -9.02
CA ALA A 66 25.58 -42.05 -8.67
C ALA A 66 26.18 -42.76 -9.92
N SER A 67 25.41 -42.77 -11.00
CA SER A 67 25.84 -43.46 -12.25
C SER A 67 26.67 -42.57 -13.20
N ALA A 68 26.33 -41.29 -13.31
CA ALA A 68 26.93 -40.36 -14.27
C ALA A 68 27.81 -39.27 -13.66
N GLY A 69 27.87 -39.16 -12.32
CA GLY A 69 28.60 -38.10 -11.62
C GLY A 69 27.97 -36.72 -11.71
N ALA A 70 26.85 -36.59 -12.40
CA ALA A 70 26.07 -35.35 -12.57
C ALA A 70 24.59 -35.66 -12.71
N VAL A 71 23.72 -34.72 -12.40
CA VAL A 71 22.29 -34.77 -12.72
C VAL A 71 22.07 -34.02 -14.03
N SER A 72 21.44 -34.68 -15.00
CA SER A 72 21.14 -34.08 -16.30
C SER A 72 20.02 -33.05 -16.18
N GLU A 73 20.02 -32.07 -17.08
CA GLU A 73 18.86 -31.17 -17.22
C GLU A 73 17.64 -32.00 -17.68
N PRO A 74 16.48 -31.80 -17.05
CA PRO A 74 15.29 -32.55 -17.41
C PRO A 74 14.94 -32.32 -18.89
N ASP A 75 14.78 -33.39 -19.63
CA ASP A 75 14.31 -33.33 -21.02
C ASP A 75 12.90 -32.74 -21.08
N THR A 76 12.82 -31.46 -21.37
CA THR A 76 11.56 -30.73 -21.52
C THR A 76 10.87 -31.00 -22.86
N SER A 77 11.50 -31.73 -23.78
CA SER A 77 10.98 -31.99 -25.12
C SER A 77 9.74 -32.89 -25.11
N GLN A 78 9.52 -33.68 -24.06
CA GLN A 78 8.39 -34.60 -23.94
C GLN A 78 7.18 -34.06 -23.20
N ARG A 79 7.24 -32.89 -22.58
CA ARG A 79 6.10 -32.26 -21.90
C ARG A 79 5.27 -31.44 -22.88
N GLY A 80 4.35 -32.08 -23.60
CA GLY A 80 3.44 -31.36 -24.49
C GLY A 80 2.94 -32.12 -25.70
N ARG A 81 2.73 -33.43 -25.62
CA ARG A 81 1.94 -34.16 -26.62
C ARG A 81 0.45 -33.88 -26.46
N GLY A 82 0.06 -32.67 -26.87
CA GLY A 82 -1.32 -32.31 -27.21
C GLY A 82 -1.27 -31.59 -28.53
N ASN A 83 -1.57 -32.30 -29.64
CA ASN A 83 -1.87 -31.82 -30.98
C ASN A 83 -1.23 -30.48 -31.40
N SER A 84 -0.05 -30.51 -31.97
CA SER A 84 0.44 -29.43 -32.80
C SER A 84 1.02 -30.02 -34.08
N LEU A 85 0.20 -30.07 -35.11
CA LEU A 85 0.63 -30.10 -36.50
C LEU A 85 1.23 -28.74 -36.86
N HIS A 86 2.49 -28.52 -36.58
CA HIS A 86 3.28 -27.46 -37.23
C HIS A 86 4.67 -27.96 -37.55
N PRO A 87 5.10 -27.84 -38.83
CA PRO A 87 6.40 -28.28 -39.29
C PRO A 87 7.46 -27.21 -39.03
N LEU A 88 7.89 -27.05 -37.79
CA LEU A 88 9.06 -26.26 -37.41
C LEU A 88 9.85 -27.01 -36.33
N ASN A 89 10.26 -28.22 -36.64
CA ASN A 89 11.37 -28.89 -36.00
C ASN A 89 12.63 -28.58 -36.82
N SER A 90 13.33 -27.51 -36.44
CA SER A 90 14.74 -27.37 -36.74
C SER A 90 15.47 -27.01 -35.47
N SER A 91 16.41 -27.84 -35.16
CA SER A 91 17.37 -27.80 -34.08
C SER A 91 18.21 -26.53 -34.09
N ASN A 92 17.77 -25.49 -33.38
CA ASN A 92 18.65 -24.41 -32.88
C ASN A 92 17.89 -23.67 -31.81
N THR A 93 18.25 -23.90 -30.57
CA THR A 93 17.60 -23.36 -29.35
C THR A 93 18.07 -21.96 -28.99
N GLU A 94 18.86 -21.30 -29.79
CA GLU A 94 19.46 -20.00 -29.46
C GLU A 94 18.73 -18.77 -30.04
N ASP A 95 17.68 -18.93 -30.88
CA ASP A 95 17.14 -17.81 -31.66
C ASP A 95 15.60 -17.61 -31.56
N TYR A 96 14.97 -17.88 -30.42
CA TYR A 96 13.50 -17.72 -30.28
C TYR A 96 13.07 -16.51 -29.44
N GLY A 97 13.91 -15.52 -29.31
CA GLY A 97 13.54 -14.20 -28.80
C GLY A 97 12.82 -13.36 -29.88
N PRO A 98 12.17 -12.25 -29.48
CA PRO A 98 11.70 -11.27 -30.46
C PRO A 98 12.91 -10.64 -31.18
N SER A 99 12.74 -10.30 -32.48
CA SER A 99 13.70 -9.41 -33.12
C SER A 99 13.74 -8.06 -32.42
N LEU A 100 14.81 -7.32 -32.56
CA LEU A 100 14.94 -5.97 -31.94
C LEU A 100 13.76 -5.07 -32.33
N GLU A 101 13.30 -5.12 -33.55
CA GLU A 101 12.14 -4.36 -34.04
C GLU A 101 10.83 -4.81 -33.37
N ALA A 102 10.64 -6.13 -33.19
CA ALA A 102 9.47 -6.68 -32.51
C ALA A 102 9.49 -6.31 -31.02
N GLU A 103 10.66 -6.31 -30.39
CA GLU A 103 10.84 -5.88 -29.00
C GLU A 103 10.49 -4.39 -28.83
N GLN A 104 11.04 -3.53 -29.70
CA GLN A 104 10.75 -2.08 -29.67
C GLN A 104 9.25 -1.81 -29.87
N LEU A 105 8.61 -2.50 -30.82
CA LEU A 105 7.17 -2.35 -31.04
C LEU A 105 6.34 -2.82 -29.85
N MET A 106 6.72 -3.92 -29.20
CA MET A 106 6.04 -4.38 -27.99
C MET A 106 6.19 -3.38 -26.83
N HIS A 107 7.36 -2.80 -26.65
CA HIS A 107 7.58 -1.73 -25.68
C HIS A 107 6.72 -0.48 -25.98
N GLU A 108 6.68 -0.04 -27.24
CA GLU A 108 5.83 1.08 -27.70
C GLU A 108 4.35 0.82 -27.40
N LEU A 109 3.83 -0.36 -27.76
CA LEU A 109 2.44 -0.71 -27.55
C LEU A 109 2.06 -0.75 -26.06
N ILE A 110 2.94 -1.28 -25.21
CA ILE A 110 2.70 -1.30 -23.76
C ILE A 110 2.82 0.10 -23.15
N HIS A 111 3.76 0.91 -23.65
CA HIS A 111 3.83 2.32 -23.24
C HIS A 111 2.53 3.06 -23.62
N LYS A 112 2.02 2.85 -24.82
CA LYS A 112 0.75 3.40 -25.28
C LYS A 112 -0.44 2.94 -24.44
N GLN A 113 -0.41 1.71 -23.91
CA GLN A 113 -1.39 1.27 -22.90
C GLN A 113 -1.36 2.15 -21.65
N LYS A 114 -0.18 2.53 -21.16
CA LYS A 114 -0.04 3.38 -19.97
C LYS A 114 -0.51 4.82 -20.23
N THR A 115 -0.18 5.38 -21.37
CA THR A 115 -0.45 6.80 -21.72
C THR A 115 -1.87 7.05 -22.21
N GLU A 116 -2.42 6.17 -23.01
CA GLU A 116 -3.75 6.31 -23.63
C GLU A 116 -4.85 5.50 -22.91
N GLY A 117 -4.49 4.64 -21.97
CA GLY A 117 -5.45 3.79 -21.24
C GLY A 117 -6.01 2.61 -22.04
N LYS A 118 -5.59 2.44 -23.29
CA LYS A 118 -6.05 1.32 -24.16
C LYS A 118 -5.56 -0.02 -23.60
N SER A 119 -6.43 -1.03 -23.59
CA SER A 119 -6.05 -2.37 -23.18
C SER A 119 -5.21 -3.04 -24.25
N MET A 120 -3.98 -3.46 -23.92
CA MET A 120 -3.10 -4.24 -24.80
C MET A 120 -3.04 -5.68 -24.32
N THR A 121 -3.77 -6.56 -25.00
CA THR A 121 -3.69 -8.01 -24.76
C THR A 121 -2.65 -8.65 -25.68
N SER A 122 -2.18 -9.85 -25.33
CA SER A 122 -1.26 -10.59 -26.21
C SER A 122 -1.84 -10.88 -27.61
N VAL A 123 -3.16 -10.90 -27.72
CA VAL A 123 -3.86 -11.05 -29.02
C VAL A 123 -3.72 -9.78 -29.85
N ILE A 124 -3.93 -8.60 -29.24
CA ILE A 124 -3.78 -7.31 -29.92
C ILE A 124 -2.33 -7.11 -30.35
N ILE A 125 -1.37 -7.39 -29.45
CA ILE A 125 0.06 -7.26 -29.73
C ILE A 125 0.45 -8.21 -30.90
N ALA A 126 -0.06 -9.45 -30.93
CA ALA A 126 0.20 -10.37 -32.04
C ALA A 126 -0.37 -9.84 -33.37
N ALA A 127 -1.54 -9.17 -33.34
CA ALA A 127 -2.13 -8.54 -34.51
C ALA A 127 -1.27 -7.37 -35.03
N GLU A 128 -0.82 -6.48 -34.11
CA GLU A 128 0.05 -5.34 -34.44
C GLU A 128 1.42 -5.79 -34.99
N LEU A 129 2.03 -6.84 -34.42
CA LEU A 129 3.27 -7.42 -34.90
C LEU A 129 3.11 -7.98 -36.33
N ARG A 130 1.96 -8.60 -36.60
CA ARG A 130 1.64 -9.08 -37.96
C ARG A 130 1.45 -7.94 -38.96
N GLU A 131 0.69 -6.93 -38.57
CA GLU A 131 0.33 -5.80 -39.42
C GLU A 131 1.54 -4.91 -39.75
N ARG A 132 2.35 -4.57 -38.74
CA ARG A 132 3.46 -3.61 -38.90
C ARG A 132 4.78 -4.26 -39.34
N LEU A 133 5.06 -5.50 -38.90
CA LEU A 133 6.34 -6.18 -39.13
C LEU A 133 6.22 -7.46 -39.91
N GLY A 134 5.00 -7.87 -40.33
CA GLY A 134 4.78 -9.14 -41.03
C GLY A 134 5.04 -10.39 -40.17
N VAL A 135 5.26 -10.25 -38.85
CA VAL A 135 5.62 -11.34 -37.95
C VAL A 135 4.39 -12.16 -37.59
N GLN A 136 4.31 -13.40 -38.11
CA GLN A 136 3.18 -14.29 -37.84
C GLN A 136 3.44 -15.18 -36.63
N ILE A 137 2.97 -14.77 -35.46
CA ILE A 137 3.08 -15.51 -34.20
C ILE A 137 1.74 -15.59 -33.50
N CYS A 138 1.58 -16.61 -32.64
CA CYS A 138 0.39 -16.74 -31.83
C CYS A 138 0.54 -15.94 -30.51
N SER A 139 -0.59 -15.61 -29.89
CA SER A 139 -0.64 -14.87 -28.60
C SER A 139 0.15 -15.54 -27.49
N ARG A 140 0.28 -16.88 -27.48
CA ARG A 140 1.10 -17.62 -26.49
C ARG A 140 2.59 -17.32 -26.64
N THR A 141 3.09 -17.16 -27.90
CA THR A 141 4.47 -16.75 -28.15
C THR A 141 4.71 -15.32 -27.69
N VAL A 142 3.77 -14.40 -27.95
CA VAL A 142 3.81 -13.04 -27.42
C VAL A 142 3.87 -13.04 -25.88
N CYS A 143 3.09 -13.87 -25.20
CA CYS A 143 3.17 -14.01 -23.74
C CYS A 143 4.56 -14.47 -23.26
N ARG A 144 5.19 -15.41 -23.97
CA ARG A 144 6.55 -15.87 -23.64
C ARG A 144 7.58 -14.75 -23.82
N TRP A 145 7.51 -14.03 -24.93
CA TRP A 145 8.38 -12.89 -25.22
C TRP A 145 8.21 -11.76 -24.20
N LEU A 146 6.97 -11.38 -23.88
CA LEU A 146 6.70 -10.39 -22.84
C LEU A 146 7.26 -10.81 -21.47
N ASN A 147 7.14 -12.10 -21.14
CA ASN A 147 7.70 -12.62 -19.88
C ASN A 147 9.23 -12.58 -19.87
N SER A 148 9.91 -12.87 -20.99
CA SER A 148 11.38 -12.76 -21.09
C SER A 148 11.85 -11.32 -21.02
N LEU A 149 11.07 -10.36 -21.53
CA LEU A 149 11.30 -8.92 -21.42
C LEU A 149 10.92 -8.32 -20.06
N GLY A 150 10.59 -9.15 -19.07
CA GLY A 150 10.28 -8.69 -17.70
C GLY A 150 8.83 -8.29 -17.48
N TYR A 151 7.97 -8.29 -18.49
CA TYR A 151 6.56 -7.99 -18.32
C TYR A 151 5.80 -9.14 -17.67
N ARG A 152 4.82 -8.80 -16.85
CA ARG A 152 3.92 -9.78 -16.20
C ARG A 152 2.48 -9.32 -16.36
N TRP A 153 1.59 -10.27 -16.67
CA TRP A 153 0.15 -10.00 -16.67
C TRP A 153 -0.32 -9.86 -15.20
N ARG A 154 -0.78 -8.64 -14.84
CA ARG A 154 -1.24 -8.32 -13.48
C ARG A 154 -2.60 -7.63 -13.54
N HIS A 155 -3.35 -7.68 -12.45
CA HIS A 155 -4.51 -6.83 -12.30
C HIS A 155 -4.10 -5.36 -12.39
N LYS A 156 -4.85 -4.57 -13.19
CA LYS A 156 -4.69 -3.12 -13.15
C LYS A 156 -5.09 -2.67 -11.74
N ARG A 157 -4.20 -1.99 -11.05
CA ARG A 157 -4.56 -1.32 -9.80
C ARG A 157 -5.47 -0.15 -10.17
N TYR A 158 -6.69 -0.16 -9.64
CA TYR A 158 -7.58 0.97 -9.75
C TYR A 158 -7.07 2.06 -8.80
N VAL A 159 -6.50 3.11 -9.35
CA VAL A 159 -6.12 4.31 -8.60
C VAL A 159 -7.34 5.21 -8.66
N GLY A 160 -8.18 5.15 -7.64
CA GLY A 160 -9.42 5.91 -7.60
C GLY A 160 -9.19 7.41 -7.83
N GLY A 161 -9.89 7.98 -8.78
CA GLY A 161 -10.15 9.41 -8.96
C GLY A 161 -9.00 10.39 -9.13
N MET A 162 -7.78 10.08 -8.76
CA MET A 162 -6.66 11.03 -8.83
C MET A 162 -5.85 10.86 -10.12
N LYS A 163 -5.57 11.97 -10.82
CA LYS A 163 -4.69 11.96 -11.99
C LYS A 163 -3.29 11.48 -11.59
N PRO A 164 -2.59 10.66 -12.42
CA PRO A 164 -1.26 10.12 -12.09
C PRO A 164 -0.25 11.19 -11.66
N GLN A 165 -0.23 12.34 -12.33
CA GLN A 165 0.67 13.44 -11.99
C GLN A 165 0.39 14.02 -10.58
N ALA A 166 -0.89 14.20 -10.22
CA ALA A 166 -1.26 14.69 -8.89
C ALA A 166 -0.89 13.67 -7.80
N LYS A 167 -1.01 12.37 -8.09
CA LYS A 167 -0.56 11.31 -7.19
C LYS A 167 0.95 11.36 -7.00
N ASN A 168 1.73 11.50 -8.07
CA ASN A 168 3.19 11.57 -7.99
C ASN A 168 3.68 12.78 -7.18
N ILE A 169 3.02 13.94 -7.30
CA ILE A 169 3.32 15.11 -6.47
C ILE A 169 3.12 14.80 -4.98
N ARG A 170 2.02 14.12 -4.61
CA ARG A 170 1.74 13.74 -3.23
C ARG A 170 2.74 12.71 -2.69
N ILE A 171 3.08 11.71 -3.51
CA ILE A 171 4.09 10.71 -3.13
C ILE A 171 5.45 11.39 -2.95
N ARG A 172 5.82 12.32 -3.84
CA ARG A 172 7.05 13.09 -3.71
C ARG A 172 7.10 13.88 -2.39
N GLN A 173 6.04 14.59 -2.07
CA GLN A 173 5.94 15.34 -0.82
C GLN A 173 6.11 14.43 0.39
N PHE A 174 5.36 13.32 0.43
CA PHE A 174 5.47 12.31 1.47
C PHE A 174 6.91 11.79 1.62
N ILE A 175 7.57 11.43 0.51
CA ILE A 175 8.96 10.91 0.55
C ILE A 175 9.92 11.94 1.17
N LEU A 176 9.79 13.22 0.85
CA LEU A 176 10.65 14.27 1.41
C LEU A 176 10.41 14.48 2.91
N GLU A 177 9.15 14.48 3.35
CA GLU A 177 8.79 14.59 4.77
C GLU A 177 9.24 13.35 5.55
N TYR A 178 9.00 12.17 4.97
CA TYR A 178 9.38 10.89 5.57
C TYR A 178 10.90 10.71 5.65
N ALA A 179 11.65 11.10 4.62
CA ALA A 179 13.10 11.09 4.64
C ALA A 179 13.68 12.03 5.72
N ALA A 180 13.02 13.18 5.95
CA ALA A 180 13.41 14.08 7.04
C ALA A 180 13.18 13.43 8.41
N ALA A 181 12.07 12.74 8.59
CA ALA A 181 11.77 12.00 9.83
C ALA A 181 12.77 10.85 10.07
N LEU A 182 13.11 10.10 9.02
CA LEU A 182 14.12 9.03 9.10
C LEU A 182 15.50 9.57 9.48
N ALA A 183 15.91 10.73 8.96
CA ALA A 183 17.18 11.34 9.34
C ALA A 183 17.22 11.71 10.84
N GLU A 184 16.11 12.21 11.40
CA GLU A 184 16.01 12.47 12.84
C GLU A 184 15.94 11.17 13.67
N GLU A 185 15.32 10.11 13.14
CA GLU A 185 15.28 8.79 13.77
C GLU A 185 16.67 8.13 13.80
N GLU A 186 17.43 8.17 12.68
CA GLU A 186 18.81 7.72 12.60
C GLU A 186 19.74 8.50 13.54
N ALA A 187 19.50 9.81 13.71
CA ALA A 187 20.19 10.63 14.70
C ALA A 187 19.78 10.31 16.15
N GLY A 188 18.79 9.45 16.35
CA GLY A 188 18.29 9.04 17.65
C GLY A 188 17.49 10.13 18.38
N THR A 189 17.01 11.17 17.71
CA THR A 189 16.23 12.27 18.30
C THR A 189 14.73 12.09 18.15
N ALA A 190 14.30 11.28 17.18
CA ALA A 190 12.91 11.01 16.90
C ALA A 190 12.60 9.51 16.80
N VAL A 191 11.32 9.18 16.69
CA VAL A 191 10.79 7.84 16.38
C VAL A 191 9.61 7.98 15.44
N ILE A 192 9.57 7.17 14.40
CA ILE A 192 8.44 7.12 13.46
C ILE A 192 7.42 6.11 13.98
N VAL A 193 6.20 6.58 14.10
CA VAL A 193 5.05 5.80 14.56
C VAL A 193 4.04 5.69 13.42
N TYR A 194 3.60 4.49 13.12
CA TYR A 194 2.57 4.21 12.12
C TYR A 194 1.29 3.80 12.83
N MET A 195 0.19 4.43 12.50
CA MET A 195 -1.12 4.11 13.03
C MET A 195 -2.15 3.94 11.93
N ASP A 196 -3.17 3.16 12.21
CA ASP A 196 -4.32 2.98 11.33
C ASP A 196 -5.46 2.30 12.09
N GLU A 197 -6.66 2.36 11.53
CA GLU A 197 -7.83 1.62 11.96
C GLU A 197 -8.09 0.44 11.05
N SER A 198 -8.69 -0.59 11.65
CA SER A 198 -9.19 -1.72 10.90
C SER A 198 -10.41 -2.32 11.58
N TYR A 199 -10.99 -3.36 10.98
CA TYR A 199 -12.15 -4.02 11.58
C TYR A 199 -12.08 -5.55 11.42
N ILE A 200 -12.75 -6.25 12.33
CA ILE A 200 -12.90 -7.70 12.31
C ILE A 200 -14.37 -8.02 12.57
N HIS A 201 -15.01 -8.74 11.67
CA HIS A 201 -16.38 -9.23 11.88
C HIS A 201 -16.43 -10.39 12.87
N ALA A 202 -17.53 -10.52 13.60
CA ALA A 202 -17.76 -11.65 14.48
C ALA A 202 -17.58 -12.98 13.75
N HIS A 203 -18.06 -13.07 12.51
CA HIS A 203 -17.96 -14.28 11.67
C HIS A 203 -16.85 -14.20 10.61
N HIS A 204 -15.79 -13.41 10.89
CA HIS A 204 -14.64 -13.28 9.99
C HIS A 204 -13.94 -14.63 9.80
N ALA A 205 -14.19 -15.29 8.68
CA ALA A 205 -13.72 -16.64 8.37
C ALA A 205 -12.98 -16.68 7.02
N SER A 206 -12.26 -17.77 6.76
CA SER A 206 -11.64 -17.99 5.45
C SER A 206 -12.71 -18.23 4.40
N LYS A 207 -12.61 -17.48 3.28
CA LYS A 207 -13.44 -17.69 2.09
C LYS A 207 -13.01 -18.92 1.26
N LYS A 208 -11.98 -19.66 1.68
CA LYS A 208 -11.45 -20.82 0.98
C LYS A 208 -11.32 -21.99 1.95
N GLY A 209 -11.77 -23.18 1.53
CA GLY A 209 -11.67 -24.44 2.26
C GLY A 209 -11.54 -25.61 1.31
N TRP A 210 -11.38 -26.80 1.88
CA TRP A 210 -11.44 -28.05 1.13
C TRP A 210 -12.86 -28.55 1.13
N PHE A 211 -13.46 -28.71 -0.06
CA PHE A 211 -14.82 -29.18 -0.25
C PHE A 211 -14.80 -30.40 -1.16
N HIS A 212 -15.68 -31.37 -0.89
CA HIS A 212 -15.91 -32.43 -1.84
C HIS A 212 -16.63 -31.89 -3.09
N LEU A 213 -16.42 -32.50 -4.25
CA LEU A 213 -17.00 -32.03 -5.52
C LEU A 213 -18.53 -31.86 -5.50
N ASN A 214 -19.21 -32.57 -4.62
CA ASN A 214 -20.67 -32.55 -4.48
C ASN A 214 -21.14 -31.66 -3.31
N ASP A 215 -20.22 -31.09 -2.53
CA ASP A 215 -20.55 -30.23 -1.41
C ASP A 215 -20.95 -28.86 -1.93
N ARG A 216 -22.06 -28.35 -1.45
CA ARG A 216 -22.55 -27.00 -1.69
C ARG A 216 -22.57 -26.26 -0.36
N ASP A 217 -21.40 -25.89 0.12
CA ASP A 217 -21.35 -25.02 1.28
C ASP A 217 -21.75 -23.61 0.87
N VAL A 218 -22.85 -23.18 1.42
CA VAL A 218 -23.32 -21.80 1.32
C VAL A 218 -22.70 -21.07 2.53
N ILE A 219 -21.71 -20.22 2.29
CA ILE A 219 -21.28 -19.27 3.30
C ILE A 219 -22.40 -18.21 3.35
N GLY A 220 -23.03 -18.04 4.51
CA GLY A 220 -24.02 -16.99 4.71
C GLY A 220 -23.39 -15.62 4.49
N ASP A 221 -24.13 -14.68 3.94
CA ASP A 221 -23.67 -13.28 3.72
C ASP A 221 -23.56 -12.49 5.04
N ASP A 222 -24.04 -13.05 6.15
CA ASP A 222 -23.99 -12.42 7.46
C ASP A 222 -22.57 -12.52 8.05
N ASN A 223 -21.84 -11.40 7.97
CA ASN A 223 -20.54 -11.26 8.59
C ASN A 223 -20.64 -11.00 10.11
N GLY A 224 -21.82 -10.74 10.65
CA GLY A 224 -22.07 -10.36 12.04
C GLY A 224 -21.53 -8.97 12.40
N THR A 225 -21.74 -8.60 13.66
CA THR A 225 -21.25 -7.30 14.22
C THR A 225 -19.75 -7.17 14.04
N ARG A 226 -19.29 -5.94 13.87
CA ARG A 226 -17.87 -5.61 13.71
C ARG A 226 -17.22 -5.16 15.01
N LEU A 227 -15.97 -5.54 15.19
CA LEU A 227 -15.03 -4.92 16.10
C LEU A 227 -14.19 -3.92 15.32
N ILE A 228 -14.16 -2.69 15.76
CA ILE A 228 -13.19 -1.69 15.29
C ILE A 228 -11.91 -1.89 16.10
N ILE A 229 -10.80 -1.96 15.41
CA ILE A 229 -9.47 -2.13 16.00
C ILE A 229 -8.60 -0.95 15.60
N LEU A 230 -7.93 -0.38 16.58
CA LEU A 230 -7.04 0.77 16.43
C LEU A 230 -5.75 0.45 17.16
N HIS A 231 -4.62 0.67 16.52
CA HIS A 231 -3.31 0.49 17.12
C HIS A 231 -2.25 1.38 16.47
N ALA A 232 -1.10 1.44 17.12
CA ALA A 232 0.09 2.07 16.55
C ALA A 232 1.31 1.15 16.70
N MET A 233 2.25 1.28 15.78
CA MET A 233 3.49 0.52 15.75
C MET A 233 4.69 1.38 15.38
N THR A 234 5.87 0.90 15.76
CA THR A 234 7.17 1.36 15.25
C THR A 234 7.88 0.19 14.54
N ASP A 235 9.05 0.39 13.99
CA ASP A 235 9.94 -0.69 13.55
C ASP A 235 10.32 -1.64 14.70
N ASN A 236 10.26 -1.13 15.93
CA ASN A 236 10.63 -1.82 17.16
C ASN A 236 9.49 -2.62 17.83
N GLY A 237 8.27 -2.55 17.31
CA GLY A 237 7.11 -3.27 17.84
C GLY A 237 5.86 -2.42 17.97
N LEU A 238 4.84 -3.01 18.60
CA LEU A 238 3.60 -2.30 18.94
C LEU A 238 3.85 -1.25 20.03
N LEU A 239 3.09 -0.15 20.00
CA LEU A 239 3.09 0.82 21.08
C LEU A 239 2.23 0.31 22.24
N THR A 240 2.86 -0.45 23.11
CA THR A 240 2.28 -0.99 24.34
C THR A 240 3.39 -1.14 25.36
N VAL A 241 3.23 -0.51 26.52
CA VAL A 241 4.15 -0.73 27.64
C VAL A 241 3.93 -2.14 28.18
N PRO A 242 4.99 -2.92 28.50
CA PRO A 242 4.84 -4.23 29.10
C PRO A 242 3.87 -4.21 30.29
N ASP A 243 3.01 -5.21 30.40
CA ASP A 243 1.99 -5.38 31.44
C ASP A 243 0.90 -4.29 31.48
N ALA A 244 0.81 -3.43 30.43
CA ALA A 244 -0.27 -2.48 30.32
C ALA A 244 -1.61 -3.19 30.07
N ILE A 245 -2.62 -2.84 30.84
CA ILE A 245 -3.98 -3.38 30.67
C ILE A 245 -4.68 -2.58 29.57
N SER A 246 -5.12 -3.28 28.53
CA SER A 246 -6.00 -2.70 27.51
C SER A 246 -7.40 -2.53 28.11
N THR A 247 -7.92 -1.30 28.09
CA THR A 247 -9.29 -0.99 28.53
C THR A 247 -10.07 -0.48 27.32
N ASN A 248 -11.40 -0.61 27.33
CA ASN A 248 -12.26 -0.09 26.25
C ASN A 248 -12.64 1.40 26.44
N TRP A 249 -12.22 2.00 27.54
CA TRP A 249 -12.60 3.35 27.92
C TRP A 249 -11.63 4.36 27.30
N LEU A 250 -12.13 5.18 26.37
CA LEU A 250 -11.34 6.24 25.73
C LEU A 250 -11.05 7.42 26.66
N ASN A 251 -11.82 7.59 27.73
CA ASN A 251 -11.71 8.72 28.65
C ASN A 251 -10.67 8.49 29.75
N GLU A 252 -10.09 7.30 29.83
CA GLU A 252 -9.09 6.96 30.82
C GLU A 252 -7.73 6.76 30.17
N PRO A 253 -6.65 7.35 30.73
CA PRO A 253 -5.30 7.11 30.24
C PRO A 253 -4.92 5.63 30.33
N ALA A 254 -4.33 5.11 29.28
CA ALA A 254 -3.75 3.77 29.27
C ALA A 254 -2.38 3.80 28.60
N LEU A 255 -1.49 2.89 29.01
CA LEU A 255 -0.14 2.78 28.48
C LEU A 255 -0.08 1.76 27.32
N THR A 256 -1.10 1.76 26.50
CA THR A 256 -1.17 1.01 25.24
C THR A 256 -1.94 1.80 24.21
N ALA A 257 -1.45 1.81 22.97
CA ALA A 257 -2.17 2.38 21.84
C ALA A 257 -3.31 1.46 21.35
N GLU A 258 -3.37 0.23 21.84
CA GLU A 258 -4.42 -0.73 21.50
C GLU A 258 -5.79 -0.23 21.94
N LEU A 259 -6.74 -0.25 21.02
CA LEU A 259 -8.15 -0.03 21.27
C LEU A 259 -8.98 -0.99 20.43
N VAL A 260 -9.84 -1.76 21.10
CA VAL A 260 -10.80 -2.67 20.44
C VAL A 260 -12.17 -2.38 20.99
N PHE A 261 -13.11 -1.98 20.14
CA PHE A 261 -14.48 -1.67 20.58
C PHE A 261 -15.51 -2.17 19.55
N GLU A 262 -16.73 -2.33 20.02
CA GLU A 262 -17.85 -2.78 19.19
C GLU A 262 -18.37 -1.64 18.34
N GLU A 263 -18.69 -1.95 17.09
CA GLU A 263 -19.43 -1.02 16.24
C GLU A 263 -20.87 -0.93 16.76
N VAL A 264 -21.29 0.27 17.06
CA VAL A 264 -22.69 0.57 17.41
C VAL A 264 -23.30 1.26 16.20
N LEU A 265 -24.18 0.55 15.49
CA LEU A 265 -24.96 1.13 14.39
C LEU A 265 -26.17 1.87 14.99
N GLU A 266 -26.34 3.13 14.63
CA GLU A 266 -27.59 3.85 14.87
C GLU A 266 -28.64 3.42 13.85
N ASP A 267 -29.91 3.39 14.26
CA ASP A 267 -31.01 3.00 13.38
C ASP A 267 -30.99 3.78 12.06
N GLY A 268 -30.85 3.07 10.93
CA GLY A 268 -30.83 3.64 9.58
C GLY A 268 -29.44 3.93 8.99
N GLN A 269 -28.34 3.57 9.67
CA GLN A 269 -26.99 3.65 9.10
C GLN A 269 -26.69 2.45 8.20
N ASP A 270 -25.97 2.72 7.09
CA ASP A 270 -25.49 1.69 6.17
C ASP A 270 -24.33 0.91 6.81
N ASP A 271 -24.49 -0.40 6.92
CA ASP A 271 -23.49 -1.34 7.46
C ASP A 271 -22.20 -1.44 6.59
N SER A 272 -22.19 -0.81 5.41
CA SER A 272 -21.05 -0.87 4.49
C SER A 272 -19.88 0.06 4.87
N ASP A 273 -20.11 1.09 5.69
CA ASP A 273 -19.10 2.13 5.99
C ASP A 273 -18.80 2.24 7.49
N TYR A 274 -17.68 1.61 7.94
CA TYR A 274 -17.20 1.69 9.32
C TYR A 274 -16.69 3.09 9.73
N HIS A 275 -16.46 4.00 8.77
CA HIS A 275 -16.00 5.36 9.06
C HIS A 275 -17.03 6.16 9.86
N ASN A 276 -18.29 5.74 9.86
CA ASN A 276 -19.34 6.38 10.67
C ASN A 276 -19.19 6.09 12.18
N THR A 277 -18.49 5.02 12.57
CA THR A 277 -18.29 4.64 13.98
C THR A 277 -17.05 5.30 14.58
N MET A 278 -16.00 5.54 13.79
CA MET A 278 -14.83 6.32 14.20
C MET A 278 -15.09 7.79 13.90
N THR A 279 -15.13 8.61 14.93
CA THR A 279 -15.39 10.06 14.82
C THR A 279 -14.16 10.86 15.25
N GLY A 280 -14.06 12.11 14.77
CA GLY A 280 -12.96 13.01 15.16
C GLY A 280 -12.77 13.12 16.66
N PRO A 281 -13.82 13.34 17.48
CA PRO A 281 -13.68 13.36 18.94
C PRO A 281 -13.13 12.06 19.53
N LYS A 282 -13.56 10.89 19.05
CA LYS A 282 -13.03 9.59 19.51
C LYS A 282 -11.54 9.46 19.15
N PHE A 283 -11.16 9.87 17.94
CA PHE A 283 -9.77 9.84 17.51
C PHE A 283 -8.88 10.76 18.36
N VAL A 284 -9.32 11.98 18.60
CA VAL A 284 -8.61 12.94 19.48
C VAL A 284 -8.49 12.41 20.91
N ALA A 285 -9.54 11.79 21.44
CA ALA A 285 -9.51 11.15 22.76
C ALA A 285 -8.50 10.00 22.81
N TRP A 286 -8.44 9.18 21.77
CA TRP A 286 -7.45 8.10 21.65
C TRP A 286 -6.02 8.64 21.57
N LEU A 287 -5.76 9.66 20.76
CA LEU A 287 -4.45 10.31 20.71
C LEU A 287 -4.01 10.80 22.10
N ARG A 288 -4.90 11.55 22.77
CA ARG A 288 -4.62 12.20 24.06
C ARG A 288 -4.43 11.21 25.20
N ASN A 289 -5.28 10.19 25.26
CA ASN A 289 -5.36 9.30 26.43
C ASN A 289 -4.62 7.97 26.24
N ARG A 290 -4.24 7.63 24.99
CA ARG A 290 -3.59 6.37 24.67
C ARG A 290 -2.23 6.57 24.00
N LEU A 291 -2.23 7.09 22.77
CA LEU A 291 -1.02 7.17 21.96
C LEU A 291 0.07 8.02 22.63
N LEU A 292 -0.25 9.27 22.99
CA LEU A 292 0.73 10.21 23.54
C LEU A 292 1.31 9.72 24.88
N PRO A 293 0.52 9.25 25.86
CA PRO A 293 1.07 8.73 27.12
C PRO A 293 1.91 7.47 26.92
N THR A 294 1.49 6.56 26.04
CA THR A 294 2.24 5.35 25.73
C THR A 294 3.57 5.68 25.09
N PHE A 295 3.56 6.57 24.10
CA PHE A 295 4.79 7.01 23.44
C PHE A 295 5.75 7.67 24.40
N ALA A 296 5.28 8.60 25.25
CA ALA A 296 6.11 9.27 26.25
C ALA A 296 6.75 8.28 27.24
N ALA A 297 6.02 7.22 27.61
CA ALA A 297 6.53 6.18 28.50
C ALA A 297 7.58 5.28 27.83
N MET A 298 7.37 4.92 26.53
CA MET A 298 8.27 4.02 25.80
C MET A 298 9.50 4.75 25.24
N TYR A 299 9.37 6.02 24.88
CA TYR A 299 10.40 6.81 24.20
C TYR A 299 10.60 8.19 24.86
N PRO A 300 11.01 8.23 26.13
CA PRO A 300 11.14 9.48 26.86
C PRO A 300 12.10 10.46 26.18
N GLY A 301 11.64 11.70 26.01
CA GLY A 301 12.43 12.78 25.39
C GLY A 301 12.62 12.67 23.87
N LYS A 302 11.98 11.73 23.20
CA LYS A 302 12.00 11.62 21.75
C LYS A 302 10.83 12.37 21.11
N LYS A 303 11.06 12.90 19.91
CA LYS A 303 10.01 13.44 19.06
C LYS A 303 9.30 12.30 18.33
N MET A 304 7.99 12.33 18.25
CA MET A 304 7.20 11.43 17.41
C MET A 304 6.96 12.04 16.04
N TYR A 305 7.14 11.24 15.00
CA TYR A 305 6.57 11.46 13.68
C TYR A 305 5.44 10.47 13.48
N LEU A 306 4.19 10.93 13.59
CA LEU A 306 3.02 10.06 13.42
C LEU A 306 2.62 10.00 11.95
N VAL A 307 2.72 8.81 11.37
CA VAL A 307 2.31 8.52 9.99
C VAL A 307 0.89 7.96 10.01
N LEU A 308 -0.03 8.65 9.34
CA LEU A 308 -1.45 8.28 9.25
C LEU A 308 -2.01 8.64 7.88
N ASP A 309 -3.17 8.10 7.56
CA ASP A 309 -3.89 8.46 6.35
C ASP A 309 -4.67 9.78 6.51
N ASN A 310 -5.27 10.27 5.43
CA ASN A 310 -6.03 11.52 5.43
C ASN A 310 -7.55 11.27 5.51
N ALA A 311 -8.00 10.39 6.41
CA ALA A 311 -9.41 10.20 6.69
C ALA A 311 -10.03 11.47 7.31
N SER A 312 -11.32 11.70 7.06
CA SER A 312 -12.01 12.91 7.52
C SER A 312 -12.00 13.07 9.05
N TYR A 313 -12.05 11.98 9.80
CA TYR A 313 -11.99 11.98 11.26
C TYR A 313 -10.57 12.15 11.82
N HIS A 314 -9.51 12.03 11.00
CA HIS A 314 -8.14 12.41 11.35
C HIS A 314 -7.91 13.92 11.26
N THR A 315 -8.82 14.63 10.61
CA THR A 315 -8.70 16.08 10.36
C THR A 315 -9.90 16.87 10.93
N PRO A 316 -10.32 16.61 12.20
CA PRO A 316 -11.39 17.39 12.79
C PRO A 316 -10.97 18.86 12.92
N ARG A 317 -11.92 19.74 12.68
CA ARG A 317 -11.75 21.20 12.74
C ARG A 317 -12.52 21.73 13.93
N ASP A 318 -11.96 22.72 14.59
CA ASP A 318 -12.67 23.44 15.62
C ASP A 318 -13.42 24.67 15.07
N GLU A 319 -14.07 25.41 15.97
CA GLU A 319 -14.84 26.60 15.60
C GLU A 319 -13.96 27.75 15.08
N SER A 320 -12.66 27.76 15.43
CA SER A 320 -11.71 28.79 15.02
C SER A 320 -11.16 28.55 13.60
N TRP A 321 -11.45 27.41 13.00
CA TRP A 321 -10.89 27.01 11.71
C TRP A 321 -11.43 27.86 10.56
N VAL A 322 -10.53 28.50 9.82
CA VAL A 322 -10.87 29.37 8.69
C VAL A 322 -10.67 28.62 7.36
N SER A 323 -11.73 28.55 6.56
CA SER A 323 -11.71 27.90 5.25
C SER A 323 -11.17 28.83 4.16
N ASN A 324 -10.21 28.35 3.36
CA ASN A 324 -9.79 29.00 2.11
C ASN A 324 -10.11 28.06 0.92
N SER A 325 -11.39 27.85 0.64
CA SER A 325 -11.85 26.93 -0.39
C SER A 325 -12.30 27.65 -1.65
N LYS A 326 -11.84 27.18 -2.81
CA LYS A 326 -12.34 27.62 -4.13
C LYS A 326 -13.82 27.30 -4.34
N ALA A 327 -14.42 26.43 -3.52
CA ALA A 327 -15.84 26.14 -3.56
C ALA A 327 -16.69 27.29 -2.97
N GLN A 328 -16.14 28.10 -2.04
CA GLN A 328 -16.82 29.26 -1.49
C GLN A 328 -17.13 30.28 -2.59
N ASN A 329 -18.29 30.90 -2.51
CA ASN A 329 -18.65 31.98 -3.43
C ASN A 329 -18.00 33.31 -3.01
N LYS A 330 -18.09 34.34 -3.89
CA LYS A 330 -17.48 35.63 -3.64
C LYS A 330 -18.03 36.33 -2.39
N HIS A 331 -19.34 36.23 -2.16
CA HIS A 331 -20.04 36.82 -1.01
C HIS A 331 -19.56 36.19 0.31
N GLU A 332 -19.46 34.85 0.38
CA GLU A 332 -18.94 34.14 1.55
C GLU A 332 -17.51 34.56 1.90
N LEU A 333 -16.62 34.69 0.89
CA LEU A 333 -15.25 35.12 1.10
C LEU A 333 -15.16 36.59 1.55
N ALA A 334 -16.02 37.46 1.02
CA ALA A 334 -16.08 38.86 1.40
C ALA A 334 -16.51 39.02 2.88
N HIS A 335 -17.57 38.31 3.29
CA HIS A 335 -18.03 38.30 4.68
C HIS A 335 -16.96 37.72 5.61
N LEU A 336 -16.36 36.59 5.23
CA LEU A 336 -15.27 35.99 6.02
C LEU A 336 -14.14 36.98 6.29
N LEU A 337 -13.66 37.72 5.28
CA LEU A 337 -12.61 38.72 5.47
C LEU A 337 -13.04 39.89 6.36
N ILE A 338 -14.30 40.30 6.29
CA ILE A 338 -14.86 41.33 7.16
C ILE A 338 -14.88 40.83 8.62
N ASP A 339 -15.36 39.60 8.84
CA ASP A 339 -15.46 38.98 10.17
C ASP A 339 -14.06 38.77 10.78
N LEU A 340 -13.05 38.46 9.94
CA LEU A 340 -11.64 38.36 10.33
C LEU A 340 -10.97 39.73 10.59
N GLY A 341 -11.69 40.83 10.42
CA GLY A 341 -11.19 42.18 10.68
C GLY A 341 -10.23 42.71 9.61
N VAL A 342 -10.21 42.13 8.41
CA VAL A 342 -9.36 42.59 7.30
C VAL A 342 -9.97 43.86 6.70
N SER A 343 -9.43 45.01 7.06
CA SER A 343 -9.94 46.33 6.66
C SER A 343 -9.65 46.69 5.20
N GLN A 344 -8.62 46.11 4.60
CA GLN A 344 -8.24 46.30 3.22
C GLN A 344 -7.46 45.12 2.65
N LEU A 345 -7.60 44.86 1.34
CA LEU A 345 -6.82 43.85 0.62
C LEU A 345 -6.07 44.50 -0.55
N THR A 346 -5.00 43.83 -1.01
CA THR A 346 -4.29 44.21 -2.23
C THR A 346 -4.57 43.20 -3.31
N THR A 347 -4.97 43.65 -4.51
CA THR A 347 -5.27 42.73 -5.63
C THR A 347 -4.01 42.06 -6.17
N THR A 348 -4.16 40.87 -6.74
CA THR A 348 -3.07 40.01 -7.24
C THR A 348 -2.62 40.33 -8.69
N GLY A 349 -3.27 41.25 -9.39
CA GLY A 349 -2.97 41.57 -10.78
C GLY A 349 -1.66 42.36 -10.98
N SER A 350 -1.27 42.55 -12.25
CA SER A 350 -0.06 43.28 -12.65
C SER A 350 -0.03 44.75 -12.20
N ASN A 351 -1.20 45.35 -11.90
CA ASN A 351 -1.36 46.65 -11.27
C ASN A 351 -2.09 46.49 -9.93
N PRO A 352 -1.38 46.21 -8.83
CA PRO A 352 -1.98 46.03 -7.53
C PRO A 352 -2.78 47.26 -7.08
N ARG A 353 -4.01 47.07 -6.63
CA ARG A 353 -4.86 48.10 -6.06
C ARG A 353 -5.22 47.75 -4.64
N ILE A 354 -5.33 48.75 -3.79
CA ILE A 354 -5.84 48.56 -2.43
C ILE A 354 -7.36 48.72 -2.48
N ILE A 355 -8.09 47.73 -2.01
CA ILE A 355 -9.53 47.69 -1.96
C ILE A 355 -9.96 47.67 -0.48
N PRO A 356 -10.73 48.66 -0.01
CA PRO A 356 -11.22 48.70 1.35
C PRO A 356 -12.38 47.73 1.55
N ALA A 357 -12.62 47.29 2.78
CA ALA A 357 -13.57 46.25 3.16
C ALA A 357 -15.01 46.52 2.66
N HIS A 358 -15.46 47.76 2.65
CA HIS A 358 -16.81 48.10 2.17
C HIS A 358 -17.07 47.83 0.68
N LEU A 359 -16.02 47.56 -0.09
CA LEU A 359 -16.08 47.22 -1.52
C LEU A 359 -15.87 45.71 -1.79
N TYR A 360 -15.70 44.85 -0.78
CA TYR A 360 -15.42 43.43 -1.00
C TYR A 360 -16.54 42.70 -1.76
N GLU A 361 -17.79 43.10 -1.56
CA GLU A 361 -18.93 42.53 -2.27
C GLU A 361 -19.20 43.20 -3.65
N ALA A 362 -18.64 44.38 -3.89
CA ALA A 362 -18.86 45.12 -5.12
C ALA A 362 -18.33 44.35 -6.34
N LYS A 363 -18.96 44.55 -7.50
CA LYS A 363 -18.48 43.96 -8.76
C LYS A 363 -17.11 44.52 -9.13
N VAL A 364 -16.32 43.76 -9.89
CA VAL A 364 -15.03 44.23 -10.37
C VAL A 364 -15.16 45.50 -11.22
N SER A 365 -16.24 45.62 -12.00
CA SER A 365 -16.61 46.84 -12.77
C SER A 365 -16.92 48.05 -11.91
N GLU A 366 -17.27 47.84 -10.63
CA GLU A 366 -17.59 48.88 -9.66
C GLU A 366 -16.43 49.13 -8.67
N GLY A 367 -15.25 48.59 -8.98
CA GLY A 367 -14.05 48.79 -8.17
C GLY A 367 -13.79 47.71 -7.11
N GLY A 368 -14.66 46.68 -7.00
CA GLY A 368 -14.49 45.56 -6.07
C GLY A 368 -13.43 44.57 -6.51
N PRO A 369 -13.05 43.62 -5.62
CA PRO A 369 -12.09 42.58 -5.89
C PRO A 369 -12.66 41.46 -6.77
N SER A 370 -11.78 40.71 -7.43
CA SER A 370 -12.13 39.40 -8.00
C SER A 370 -12.24 38.34 -6.88
N LYS A 371 -12.81 37.18 -7.21
CA LYS A 371 -12.81 36.04 -6.28
C LYS A 371 -11.40 35.58 -5.93
N ASP A 372 -10.48 35.61 -6.90
CA ASP A 372 -9.09 35.19 -6.68
C ASP A 372 -8.35 36.19 -5.76
N ASP A 373 -8.67 37.50 -5.83
CA ASP A 373 -8.12 38.48 -4.89
C ASP A 373 -8.59 38.23 -3.45
N LEU A 374 -9.87 37.85 -3.26
CA LEU A 374 -10.40 37.50 -1.94
C LEU A 374 -9.74 36.22 -1.41
N LEU A 375 -9.60 35.19 -2.24
CA LEU A 375 -8.90 33.95 -1.85
C LEU A 375 -7.44 34.22 -1.46
N ALA A 376 -6.74 35.07 -2.21
CA ALA A 376 -5.39 35.47 -1.88
C ALA A 376 -5.30 36.26 -0.56
N ALA A 377 -6.30 37.11 -0.28
CA ALA A 377 -6.37 37.84 0.98
C ALA A 377 -6.65 36.92 2.18
N VAL A 378 -7.54 35.92 2.03
CA VAL A 378 -7.75 34.89 3.06
C VAL A 378 -6.46 34.10 3.27
N GLN A 379 -5.77 33.71 2.20
CA GLN A 379 -4.50 32.96 2.32
C GLN A 379 -3.46 33.80 3.07
N LYS A 380 -3.31 35.06 2.73
CA LYS A 380 -2.37 35.97 3.42
C LYS A 380 -2.70 36.07 4.90
N TRP A 381 -3.97 36.19 5.26
CA TRP A 381 -4.41 36.24 6.65
C TRP A 381 -4.06 34.93 7.38
N LEU A 382 -4.27 33.76 6.74
CA LEU A 382 -3.93 32.46 7.29
C LEU A 382 -2.41 32.26 7.46
N ASP A 383 -1.61 32.81 6.55
CA ASP A 383 -0.14 32.79 6.68
C ASP A 383 0.35 33.60 7.91
N GLU A 384 -0.40 34.64 8.27
CA GLU A 384 -0.17 35.45 9.48
C GLU A 384 -0.77 34.83 10.75
N HIS A 385 -1.78 33.94 10.58
CA HIS A 385 -2.52 33.27 11.67
C HIS A 385 -2.62 31.74 11.41
N PRO A 386 -1.48 31.02 11.41
CA PRO A 386 -1.44 29.62 10.98
C PRO A 386 -2.24 28.64 11.86
N ASP A 387 -2.49 29.00 13.12
CA ASP A 387 -3.34 28.24 14.07
C ASP A 387 -4.79 28.12 13.60
N HIS A 388 -5.31 29.11 12.90
CA HIS A 388 -6.67 29.08 12.32
C HIS A 388 -6.83 28.18 11.09
N ASN A 389 -5.75 27.56 10.59
CA ASN A 389 -5.78 26.61 9.48
C ASN A 389 -5.24 25.24 9.88
N ARG A 390 -5.06 24.98 11.17
CA ARG A 390 -4.66 23.68 11.70
C ARG A 390 -5.86 22.88 12.13
N THR A 391 -5.81 21.57 11.91
CA THR A 391 -6.77 20.66 12.49
C THR A 391 -6.52 20.49 13.99
N VAL A 392 -7.53 20.04 14.75
CA VAL A 392 -7.39 19.76 16.17
C VAL A 392 -6.27 18.75 16.44
N VAL A 393 -6.09 17.78 15.55
CA VAL A 393 -5.03 16.76 15.64
C VAL A 393 -3.66 17.38 15.42
N GLU A 394 -3.51 18.24 14.40
CA GLU A 394 -2.24 18.94 14.15
C GLU A 394 -1.84 19.81 15.33
N GLN A 395 -2.80 20.56 15.89
CA GLN A 395 -2.52 21.41 17.05
C GLN A 395 -2.13 20.57 18.27
N LEU A 396 -2.85 19.47 18.54
CA LEU A 396 -2.53 18.56 19.64
C LEU A 396 -1.11 17.96 19.52
N MET A 397 -0.69 17.60 18.31
CA MET A 397 0.65 17.05 18.07
C MET A 397 1.74 18.11 18.23
N ILE A 398 1.50 19.33 17.76
CA ILE A 398 2.42 20.47 17.92
C ILE A 398 2.59 20.81 19.40
N ASP A 399 1.50 20.90 20.15
CA ASP A 399 1.50 21.19 21.60
C ASP A 399 2.27 20.13 22.40
N ALA A 400 2.23 18.87 21.93
CA ALA A 400 3.01 17.78 22.49
C ALA A 400 4.47 17.71 22.00
N GLY A 401 4.91 18.61 21.10
CA GLY A 401 6.26 18.61 20.54
C GLY A 401 6.50 17.56 19.45
N HIS A 402 5.45 17.09 18.79
CA HIS A 402 5.45 16.03 17.80
C HIS A 402 5.05 16.53 16.41
N SER A 403 5.12 15.67 15.40
CA SER A 403 4.81 16.00 14.01
C SER A 403 3.93 14.94 13.37
N LEU A 404 3.15 15.34 12.36
CA LEU A 404 2.33 14.45 11.52
C LEU A 404 2.97 14.30 10.14
N ILE A 405 2.79 13.13 9.54
CA ILE A 405 3.09 12.83 8.14
C ILE A 405 1.87 12.12 7.56
N TYR A 406 1.20 12.77 6.61
CA TYR A 406 0.05 12.16 5.94
C TYR A 406 0.48 11.29 4.78
N THR A 407 -0.01 10.05 4.71
CA THR A 407 0.27 9.17 3.57
C THR A 407 -0.41 9.67 2.31
N PRO A 408 0.18 9.42 1.12
CA PRO A 408 -0.46 9.78 -0.13
C PRO A 408 -1.78 9.00 -0.30
N PRO A 409 -2.84 9.62 -0.82
CA PRO A 409 -4.11 8.93 -1.05
C PRO A 409 -3.93 7.69 -1.94
N TYR A 410 -4.64 6.61 -1.59
CA TYR A 410 -4.60 5.33 -2.32
C TYR A 410 -3.19 4.74 -2.48
N CYS A 411 -2.35 4.87 -1.44
CA CYS A 411 -0.99 4.35 -1.42
C CYS A 411 -0.72 3.51 -0.15
N PRO A 412 -1.43 2.39 0.03
CA PRO A 412 -1.25 1.54 1.22
C PRO A 412 0.15 0.92 1.32
N GLU A 413 0.91 0.96 0.23
CA GLU A 413 2.27 0.43 0.16
C GLU A 413 3.26 1.15 1.08
N VAL A 414 2.96 2.38 1.47
CA VAL A 414 3.79 3.17 2.39
C VAL A 414 3.29 3.12 3.84
N GLN A 415 2.26 2.30 4.12
CA GLN A 415 1.65 2.15 5.44
C GLN A 415 1.88 0.73 5.97
N PRO A 416 2.96 0.48 6.72
CA PRO A 416 3.34 -0.88 7.15
C PRO A 416 2.30 -1.54 8.06
N ILE A 417 1.51 -0.78 8.80
CA ILE A 417 0.47 -1.30 9.71
C ILE A 417 -0.63 -2.07 8.97
N GLU A 418 -0.83 -1.84 7.67
CA GLU A 418 -1.74 -2.63 6.84
C GLU A 418 -1.31 -4.11 6.77
N LEU A 419 -0.01 -4.36 6.72
CA LEU A 419 0.54 -5.72 6.76
C LEU A 419 0.41 -6.34 8.15
N LEU A 420 0.43 -5.53 9.20
CA LEU A 420 0.16 -5.95 10.57
C LEU A 420 -1.31 -6.41 10.69
N TRP A 421 -2.25 -5.63 10.17
CA TRP A 421 -3.67 -6.01 10.11
C TRP A 421 -3.87 -7.34 9.38
N ALA A 422 -3.19 -7.54 8.25
CA ALA A 422 -3.26 -8.79 7.52
C ALA A 422 -2.81 -10.00 8.36
N LYS A 423 -1.79 -9.85 9.22
CA LYS A 423 -1.33 -10.91 10.13
C LYS A 423 -2.33 -11.17 11.25
N VAL A 424 -2.83 -10.13 11.91
CA VAL A 424 -3.83 -10.25 12.99
C VAL A 424 -5.12 -10.88 12.45
N LYS A 425 -5.65 -10.36 11.35
CA LYS A 425 -6.86 -10.91 10.70
C LYS A 425 -6.68 -12.37 10.30
N ARG A 426 -5.50 -12.77 9.82
CA ARG A 426 -5.19 -14.17 9.51
C ARG A 426 -5.21 -15.05 10.76
N TYR A 427 -4.69 -14.56 11.89
CA TYR A 427 -4.73 -15.27 13.17
C TYR A 427 -6.17 -15.53 13.62
N VAL A 428 -7.02 -14.50 13.57
CA VAL A 428 -8.45 -14.56 13.91
C VAL A 428 -9.22 -15.49 12.96
N THR A 429 -8.97 -15.37 11.64
CA THR A 429 -9.61 -16.19 10.61
C THR A 429 -9.31 -17.67 10.78
N ALA A 430 -8.07 -18.02 11.13
CA ALA A 430 -7.67 -19.42 11.34
C ALA A 430 -8.33 -20.09 12.55
N ARG A 431 -8.94 -19.29 13.45
CA ARG A 431 -9.62 -19.73 14.67
C ARG A 431 -11.13 -19.54 14.62
N SER A 432 -11.64 -19.14 13.46
CA SER A 432 -13.08 -18.93 13.27
C SER A 432 -13.87 -20.22 13.40
N THR A 433 -15.02 -20.14 14.06
CA THR A 433 -16.03 -21.19 14.13
C THR A 433 -17.39 -20.62 13.71
N HIS A 434 -18.31 -21.46 13.26
CA HIS A 434 -19.64 -21.01 12.79
C HIS A 434 -20.41 -20.16 13.80
N ASN A 435 -20.26 -20.44 15.10
CA ASN A 435 -20.99 -19.75 16.17
C ASN A 435 -20.05 -18.92 17.05
N ARG A 436 -18.99 -18.34 16.47
CA ARG A 436 -18.07 -17.51 17.23
C ARG A 436 -18.78 -16.26 17.77
N SER A 437 -18.70 -16.05 19.09
CA SER A 437 -19.19 -14.82 19.71
C SER A 437 -18.27 -13.64 19.43
N LEU A 438 -18.80 -12.42 19.54
CA LEU A 438 -18.00 -11.21 19.40
C LEU A 438 -16.91 -11.11 20.48
N THR A 439 -17.20 -11.56 21.70
CA THR A 439 -16.22 -11.65 22.79
C THR A 439 -15.04 -12.57 22.40
N ALA A 440 -15.34 -13.76 21.86
CA ALA A 440 -14.28 -14.67 21.39
C ALA A 440 -13.49 -14.07 20.21
N ALA A 441 -14.13 -13.32 19.32
CA ALA A 441 -13.44 -12.60 18.25
C ALA A 441 -12.50 -11.52 18.80
N ARG A 442 -12.91 -10.80 19.87
CA ARG A 442 -12.09 -9.83 20.59
C ARG A 442 -10.87 -10.49 21.21
N GLU A 443 -11.07 -11.53 22.03
CA GLU A 443 -9.97 -12.26 22.67
C GLU A 443 -8.97 -12.80 21.64
N GLN A 444 -9.46 -13.34 20.51
CA GLN A 444 -8.60 -13.78 19.42
C GLN A 444 -7.85 -12.63 18.74
N THR A 445 -8.42 -11.43 18.71
CA THR A 445 -7.75 -10.24 18.16
C THR A 445 -6.62 -9.80 19.09
N GLU A 446 -6.86 -9.71 20.39
CA GLU A 446 -5.87 -9.41 21.42
C GLU A 446 -4.72 -10.44 21.40
N GLN A 447 -5.04 -11.74 21.36
CA GLN A 447 -4.04 -12.81 21.15
C GLN A 447 -3.29 -12.67 19.82
N GLY A 448 -3.96 -12.15 18.78
CA GLY A 448 -3.34 -11.85 17.48
C GLY A 448 -2.27 -10.75 17.59
N PHE A 449 -2.50 -9.75 18.42
CA PHE A 449 -1.51 -8.70 18.72
C PHE A 449 -0.29 -9.26 19.47
N GLU A 450 -0.47 -10.19 20.40
CA GLU A 450 0.63 -10.88 21.08
C GLU A 450 1.58 -11.62 20.12
N GLN A 451 1.09 -12.01 18.93
CA GLN A 451 1.92 -12.64 17.89
C GLN A 451 2.78 -11.66 17.08
N ILE A 452 2.62 -10.36 17.32
CA ILE A 452 3.37 -9.33 16.63
C ILE A 452 4.71 -9.15 17.34
N THR A 453 5.78 -9.49 16.65
CA THR A 453 7.14 -9.39 17.18
C THR A 453 7.85 -8.16 16.60
N LYS A 454 8.86 -7.66 17.31
CA LYS A 454 9.79 -6.64 16.83
C LYS A 454 10.34 -6.97 15.43
N MET A 455 10.82 -8.21 15.24
CA MET A 455 11.38 -8.64 13.96
C MET A 455 10.34 -8.54 12.82
N PHE A 456 9.08 -8.85 13.11
CA PHE A 456 8.01 -8.71 12.12
C PHE A 456 7.76 -7.22 11.80
N CYS A 457 7.64 -6.35 12.80
CA CYS A 457 7.47 -4.91 12.58
C CYS A 457 8.61 -4.31 11.75
N ASN A 458 9.85 -4.62 12.08
CA ASN A 458 11.01 -4.20 11.30
C ASN A 458 10.94 -4.70 9.84
N SER A 459 10.52 -5.96 9.63
CA SER A 459 10.42 -6.53 8.28
C SER A 459 9.36 -5.85 7.42
N ILE A 460 8.22 -5.44 7.98
CA ILE A 460 7.15 -4.76 7.21
C ILE A 460 7.48 -3.28 6.96
N VAL A 461 8.17 -2.61 7.88
CA VAL A 461 8.72 -1.27 7.64
C VAL A 461 9.73 -1.32 6.50
N LYS A 462 10.67 -2.26 6.54
CA LYS A 462 11.63 -2.48 5.45
C LYS A 462 10.93 -2.75 4.12
N HIS A 463 9.86 -3.55 4.10
CA HIS A 463 9.08 -3.80 2.88
C HIS A 463 8.51 -2.51 2.27
N CYS A 464 8.07 -1.56 3.10
CA CYS A 464 7.63 -0.24 2.62
C CYS A 464 8.82 0.59 2.08
N HIS A 465 10.00 0.53 2.71
CA HIS A 465 11.20 1.17 2.20
C HIS A 465 11.62 0.60 0.84
N ASP A 466 11.62 -0.73 0.70
CA ASP A 466 11.93 -1.41 -0.58
C ASP A 466 10.94 -0.97 -1.69
N TRP A 467 9.67 -0.72 -1.34
CA TRP A 467 8.68 -0.19 -2.29
C TRP A 467 9.00 1.27 -2.68
N ILE A 468 9.38 2.12 -1.71
CA ILE A 468 9.79 3.51 -1.97
C ILE A 468 11.02 3.52 -2.88
N ASP A 469 12.02 2.70 -2.59
CA ASP A 469 13.23 2.59 -3.41
C ASP A 469 12.89 2.16 -4.85
N GLN A 470 11.99 1.19 -5.01
CA GLN A 470 11.51 0.81 -6.33
C GLN A 470 10.77 1.94 -7.04
N PHE A 471 9.94 2.71 -6.33
CA PHE A 471 9.25 3.88 -6.89
C PHE A 471 10.25 4.95 -7.33
N LEU A 472 11.28 5.23 -6.52
CA LEU A 472 12.34 6.20 -6.85
C LEU A 472 13.07 5.83 -8.14
N LEU A 473 13.28 4.54 -8.40
CA LEU A 473 13.96 4.05 -9.61
C LEU A 473 13.08 4.08 -10.86
N THR A 474 11.75 3.95 -10.72
CA THR A 474 10.89 3.68 -11.89
C THR A 474 9.88 4.78 -12.20
N ASP A 475 9.32 5.43 -11.20
CA ASP A 475 8.11 6.26 -11.34
C ASP A 475 8.26 7.68 -10.75
N ALA A 476 9.34 7.96 -10.03
CA ALA A 476 9.59 9.26 -9.42
C ALA A 476 9.98 10.33 -10.46
N ALA A 477 9.89 11.61 -10.07
CA ALA A 477 10.42 12.71 -10.85
C ALA A 477 11.97 12.64 -10.93
N GLU A 478 12.56 13.22 -11.99
CA GLU A 478 14.00 13.10 -12.30
C GLU A 478 14.91 13.48 -11.13
N ASP A 479 14.56 14.51 -10.35
CA ASP A 479 15.33 14.97 -9.19
C ASP A 479 15.40 13.91 -8.08
N LEU A 480 14.32 13.16 -7.88
CA LEU A 480 14.29 12.04 -6.93
C LEU A 480 14.89 10.75 -7.51
N GLN A 481 14.73 10.51 -8.83
CA GLN A 481 15.35 9.37 -9.49
C GLN A 481 16.88 9.40 -9.38
N GLN A 482 17.50 10.58 -9.41
CA GLN A 482 18.94 10.75 -9.21
C GLN A 482 19.41 10.32 -7.81
N CYS A 483 18.51 10.30 -6.83
CA CYS A 483 18.82 9.80 -5.49
C CYS A 483 18.86 8.27 -5.43
N GLY A 484 18.10 7.59 -6.29
CA GLY A 484 18.04 6.13 -6.49
C GLY A 484 17.43 5.34 -5.34
N THR A 485 17.61 5.76 -4.10
CA THR A 485 17.11 5.10 -2.88
C THR A 485 16.66 6.13 -1.84
N LEU A 486 15.90 5.69 -0.86
CA LEU A 486 15.48 6.50 0.28
C LEU A 486 16.69 7.05 1.07
N ALA A 487 17.73 6.24 1.25
CA ALA A 487 18.99 6.69 1.83
C ALA A 487 19.66 7.79 0.99
N GLY A 488 19.58 7.71 -0.34
CA GLY A 488 20.02 8.77 -1.24
C GLY A 488 19.19 10.04 -1.06
N VAL A 489 17.87 9.94 -0.91
CA VAL A 489 17.00 11.10 -0.63
C VAL A 489 17.41 11.76 0.68
N ILE A 490 17.64 11.01 1.75
CA ILE A 490 18.12 11.54 3.05
C ILE A 490 19.41 12.34 2.86
N LYS A 491 20.39 11.78 2.14
CA LYS A 491 21.67 12.41 1.88
C LYS A 491 21.56 13.74 1.13
N PHE A 492 20.66 13.81 0.14
CA PHE A 492 20.48 15.00 -0.71
C PHE A 492 19.32 15.89 -0.25
N LEU A 493 18.69 15.60 0.88
CA LEU A 493 17.51 16.31 1.39
C LEU A 493 17.66 17.84 1.45
N PRO A 494 18.80 18.44 1.90
CA PRO A 494 18.97 19.88 1.90
C PRO A 494 18.89 20.50 0.49
N LEU A 495 19.46 19.83 -0.51
CA LEU A 495 19.43 20.29 -1.91
C LEU A 495 18.03 20.17 -2.52
N LEU A 496 17.34 19.05 -2.25
CA LEU A 496 15.98 18.81 -2.73
C LEU A 496 14.97 19.80 -2.14
N LYS A 497 15.12 20.18 -0.87
CA LYS A 497 14.32 21.23 -0.23
C LYS A 497 14.61 22.61 -0.81
N ALA A 498 15.86 22.94 -1.07
CA ALA A 498 16.24 24.22 -1.70
C ALA A 498 15.68 24.35 -3.13
N ALA A 499 15.72 23.27 -3.91
CA ALA A 499 15.13 23.22 -5.25
C ALA A 499 13.59 23.29 -5.26
N SER A 500 12.96 22.90 -4.15
CA SER A 500 11.49 22.88 -3.98
C SER A 500 10.92 24.20 -3.47
N THR A 501 11.75 25.19 -3.12
CA THR A 501 11.29 26.54 -2.82
C THR A 501 10.88 27.19 -4.13
N PRO A 502 9.58 27.24 -4.49
CA PRO A 502 9.17 28.00 -5.66
C PRO A 502 9.34 29.47 -5.34
N THR A 503 9.78 30.21 -6.30
CA THR A 503 9.65 31.68 -6.34
C THR A 503 8.16 32.08 -6.44
N THR A 504 7.24 31.25 -5.98
CA THR A 504 5.81 31.55 -5.83
C THR A 504 5.19 30.46 -4.96
N THR A 505 4.61 30.87 -3.87
CA THR A 505 3.81 30.12 -2.89
C THR A 505 3.04 28.96 -3.50
N ALA A 506 3.49 27.72 -3.23
CA ALA A 506 2.61 26.57 -3.38
C ALA A 506 1.49 26.70 -2.31
N PRO A 507 0.22 26.55 -2.68
CA PRO A 507 -0.84 26.62 -1.70
C PRO A 507 -0.64 25.52 -0.65
N PRO A 508 -0.93 25.80 0.63
CA PRO A 508 -0.93 24.79 1.68
C PRO A 508 -1.81 23.62 1.25
N MET A 509 -1.51 22.44 1.74
CA MET A 509 -2.22 21.20 1.41
C MET A 509 -3.74 21.44 1.44
N GLN A 510 -4.36 21.65 0.29
CA GLN A 510 -5.81 21.65 0.21
C GLN A 510 -6.27 20.24 0.58
N ILE A 511 -6.81 20.10 1.78
CA ILE A 511 -7.57 18.93 2.20
C ILE A 511 -8.66 18.79 1.15
N CYS A 512 -8.57 17.78 0.29
CA CYS A 512 -9.65 17.48 -0.63
C CYS A 512 -10.91 17.26 0.20
N PRO A 513 -12.04 17.89 -0.16
CA PRO A 513 -13.31 17.53 0.46
C PRO A 513 -13.51 16.02 0.29
N PRO A 514 -14.13 15.34 1.27
CA PRO A 514 -14.44 13.92 1.14
C PRO A 514 -15.20 13.75 -0.18
N LEU A 515 -14.68 12.86 -1.03
CA LEU A 515 -15.39 12.47 -2.24
C LEU A 515 -16.73 11.91 -1.79
N SER A 516 -17.80 12.49 -2.26
CA SER A 516 -19.15 11.92 -2.12
C SER A 516 -19.07 10.45 -2.55
N PRO A 517 -19.70 9.52 -1.83
CA PRO A 517 -19.71 8.12 -2.20
C PRO A 517 -20.14 7.99 -3.66
N PRO A 518 -19.56 7.07 -4.44
CA PRO A 518 -19.99 6.86 -5.81
C PRO A 518 -21.51 6.62 -5.80
N ALA A 519 -22.23 7.39 -6.59
CA ALA A 519 -23.67 7.24 -6.75
C ALA A 519 -24.00 5.77 -6.93
N ALA A 520 -24.89 5.26 -6.09
CA ALA A 520 -25.34 3.88 -6.07
C ALA A 520 -25.52 3.38 -7.50
N ALA A 521 -24.88 2.29 -7.83
CA ALA A 521 -25.00 1.65 -9.13
C ALA A 521 -26.51 1.43 -9.38
N VAL A 522 -27.00 2.05 -10.44
CA VAL A 522 -28.37 1.88 -10.91
C VAL A 522 -28.60 0.37 -11.04
N ALA A 523 -29.50 -0.15 -10.23
CA ALA A 523 -29.90 -1.54 -10.26
C ALA A 523 -30.37 -1.90 -11.66
N LEU A 524 -29.67 -2.80 -12.32
CA LEU A 524 -30.10 -3.40 -13.58
C LEU A 524 -31.40 -4.18 -13.31
N PRO A 525 -32.44 -4.05 -14.15
CA PRO A 525 -33.70 -4.74 -13.94
C PRO A 525 -33.50 -6.25 -13.98
N SER A 526 -34.01 -6.92 -12.98
CA SER A 526 -34.07 -8.38 -12.85
C SER A 526 -34.66 -9.02 -14.10
N ARG A 527 -33.87 -9.80 -14.83
CA ARG A 527 -34.35 -10.70 -15.88
C ARG A 527 -35.20 -11.81 -15.23
N THR A 528 -36.50 -11.72 -15.42
CA THR A 528 -37.44 -12.81 -15.17
C THR A 528 -37.04 -14.04 -15.97
N LEU A 529 -36.59 -15.08 -15.28
CA LEU A 529 -36.46 -16.41 -15.85
C LEU A 529 -37.84 -16.99 -16.14
N ARG A 530 -38.21 -17.07 -17.43
CA ARG A 530 -39.34 -17.87 -17.87
C ARG A 530 -39.03 -19.34 -17.63
N GLN A 531 -39.81 -19.96 -16.74
CA GLN A 531 -39.93 -21.41 -16.68
C GLN A 531 -40.39 -21.95 -18.04
N ARG A 532 -39.67 -22.89 -18.60
CA ARG A 532 -40.18 -23.82 -19.62
C ARG A 532 -40.28 -25.21 -18.97
N HIS A 533 -41.46 -25.79 -19.17
CA HIS A 533 -41.85 -27.16 -18.83
C HIS A 533 -40.86 -28.22 -19.31
#